data_830b5b75e26964bceca5e9d448c73e0b
#
_entry.id   830b5b75e26964bceca5e9d448c73e0b
#
_cell.length_a   1.000
_cell.length_b   1.000
_cell.length_c   1.000
_cell.angle_alpha   90.00
_cell.angle_beta   90.00
_cell.angle_gamma   90.00
#
_symmetry.space_group_name_H-M   'P 1'
#
loop_
_entity.id
_entity.type
_entity.pdbx_description
1 polymer ?
#
loop_
_entity_poly.entity_id
_entity_poly.type
_entity_poly.pdbx_seq_one_letter_code
_entity_poly.pdbx_strand_id
1 'polypeptide(L)'
;MKYDVAIIGAGLSGLTAGALLAKRKLKVCVIDAQYKPGGACGIFKRNDVVFEQGAAMMYGFGETGFNPHRFAFNILEEPIDIIKHDELYAINFDGHRIIFYEDMDMFIEELVKVFPKEKNNFKRFYSDLSKMYMKVIAEDPTFITPDVLKKEKGLQQLLRHPISYIKFLGFMNTNTEKLLKKYFKDTKVLNLFDKLTSTYCYTNVKETPAILSAVMFVDNHFGGSYYPAGSTLNLVGKLEKVIEENNGDMIYNRKVEKIIVDNNKVTGVLLDNEEVIYSDRVINSGNVWNLYNKLIKENASKESIDWANSLVPTYPSLVLFSLVKEEAIPPGTLPIEMLVDDKTKINEGELTAYILSIDDKTLCKEGYHTVVTIGPSFKKWPRGFNHDYNNEEYRKAKEIEQERILNVLENRFPGFKSNLVHVELSTPSSLERYILKEKGAVAGPKQQLGQHMMKRLKTKGEIEGLYNCGESTVMGTGTPTVTISGISAANLILRELGIEEYEYKEDMKDYVNIVKHPFNASDIKISDNIEEDKIAKLAMMCQYCENPICEKSCELKVCIRDINRKVSVGNFYGAKKLLSYYKDNICETCEEKKCKKVCIRNKFDEAVQIDKINSYIKLQNSN
;
A
#
# COMPACT_ATOMS: atom_id res chain seq x y z
N MET A 1 24.03 -4.52 -19.18
CA MET A 1 24.04 -5.54 -18.09
C MET A 1 22.76 -6.35 -18.23
N LYS A 2 22.78 -7.68 -17.99
CA LYS A 2 21.57 -8.52 -18.09
C LYS A 2 21.12 -8.93 -16.68
N TYR A 3 19.80 -8.86 -16.44
CA TYR A 3 19.16 -9.29 -15.21
C TYR A 3 18.40 -10.61 -15.42
N ASP A 4 18.21 -11.38 -14.35
CA ASP A 4 17.34 -12.56 -14.37
C ASP A 4 15.87 -12.13 -14.41
N VAL A 5 15.55 -11.05 -13.68
CA VAL A 5 14.18 -10.49 -13.61
C VAL A 5 14.23 -8.96 -13.57
N ALA A 6 13.52 -8.30 -14.48
CA ALA A 6 13.19 -6.88 -14.41
C ALA A 6 11.75 -6.70 -13.89
N ILE A 7 11.56 -5.76 -12.96
CA ILE A 7 10.27 -5.51 -12.31
C ILE A 7 9.84 -4.09 -12.62
N ILE A 8 8.66 -3.94 -13.21
CA ILE A 8 8.05 -2.66 -13.55
C ILE A 8 7.17 -2.20 -12.40
N GLY A 9 7.62 -1.18 -11.67
CA GLY A 9 6.94 -0.58 -10.54
C GLY A 9 7.50 -1.01 -9.18
N ALA A 10 7.91 -0.02 -8.37
CA ALA A 10 8.36 -0.16 -6.99
C ALA A 10 7.21 0.03 -5.98
N GLY A 11 5.99 -0.38 -6.34
CA GLY A 11 4.88 -0.53 -5.42
C GLY A 11 5.07 -1.75 -4.51
N LEU A 12 4.22 -1.89 -3.49
CA LEU A 12 4.36 -2.95 -2.49
C LEU A 12 4.47 -4.36 -3.10
N SER A 13 3.69 -4.68 -4.13
CA SER A 13 3.74 -5.99 -4.81
C SER A 13 5.05 -6.23 -5.55
N GLY A 14 5.53 -5.23 -6.32
CA GLY A 14 6.79 -5.32 -7.06
C GLY A 14 7.99 -5.43 -6.13
N LEU A 15 8.00 -4.64 -5.03
CA LEU A 15 9.04 -4.72 -4.00
C LEU A 15 9.03 -6.06 -3.27
N THR A 16 7.86 -6.61 -2.94
CA THR A 16 7.74 -7.94 -2.33
C THR A 16 8.31 -9.02 -3.24
N ALA A 17 7.92 -9.02 -4.52
CA ALA A 17 8.45 -9.98 -5.50
C ALA A 17 9.96 -9.82 -5.67
N GLY A 18 10.44 -8.56 -5.78
CA GLY A 18 11.87 -8.26 -5.93
C GLY A 18 12.70 -8.71 -4.75
N ALA A 19 12.24 -8.45 -3.52
CA ALA A 19 12.93 -8.86 -2.30
C ALA A 19 13.05 -10.39 -2.19
N LEU A 20 11.97 -11.11 -2.47
CA LEU A 20 11.96 -12.58 -2.44
C LEU A 20 12.90 -13.19 -3.50
N LEU A 21 12.87 -12.69 -4.72
CA LEU A 21 13.74 -13.18 -5.79
C LEU A 21 15.21 -12.84 -5.51
N ALA A 22 15.52 -11.63 -5.05
CA ALA A 22 16.87 -11.23 -4.68
C ALA A 22 17.41 -12.07 -3.51
N LYS A 23 16.59 -12.37 -2.49
CA LYS A 23 16.97 -13.26 -1.37
C LYS A 23 17.35 -14.68 -1.86
N ARG A 24 16.73 -15.15 -2.96
CA ARG A 24 17.10 -16.41 -3.67
C ARG A 24 18.25 -16.22 -4.67
N LYS A 25 18.97 -15.11 -4.60
CA LYS A 25 20.18 -14.79 -5.39
C LYS A 25 19.95 -14.60 -6.88
N LEU A 26 18.70 -14.33 -7.30
CA LEU A 26 18.46 -13.86 -8.66
C LEU A 26 18.90 -12.40 -8.80
N LYS A 27 19.44 -12.04 -9.94
CA LYS A 27 19.81 -10.68 -10.27
C LYS A 27 18.57 -9.89 -10.67
N VAL A 28 18.08 -9.07 -9.75
CA VAL A 28 16.82 -8.34 -9.89
C VAL A 28 17.09 -6.85 -10.18
N CYS A 29 16.28 -6.25 -11.07
CA CYS A 29 16.21 -4.81 -11.28
C CYS A 29 14.78 -4.34 -11.12
N VAL A 30 14.51 -3.41 -10.19
CA VAL A 30 13.20 -2.77 -10.01
C VAL A 30 13.25 -1.36 -10.59
N ILE A 31 12.29 -1.04 -11.46
CA ILE A 31 12.24 0.21 -12.22
C ILE A 31 10.94 0.95 -11.88
N ASP A 32 11.03 2.22 -11.46
CA ASP A 32 9.86 3.03 -11.18
C ASP A 32 9.95 4.42 -11.81
N ALA A 33 8.83 4.88 -12.32
CA ALA A 33 8.68 6.23 -12.87
C ALA A 33 8.80 7.32 -11.80
N GLN A 34 8.53 6.97 -10.53
CA GLN A 34 8.65 7.87 -9.40
C GLN A 34 10.08 7.93 -8.86
N TYR A 35 10.34 8.97 -8.08
CA TYR A 35 11.66 9.20 -7.46
C TYR A 35 11.86 8.43 -6.14
N LYS A 36 10.89 7.62 -5.73
CA LYS A 36 10.88 6.90 -4.44
C LYS A 36 10.02 5.64 -4.51
N PRO A 37 10.27 4.64 -3.66
CA PRO A 37 9.45 3.44 -3.58
C PRO A 37 8.09 3.69 -2.94
N GLY A 38 7.20 2.73 -3.11
CA GLY A 38 5.98 2.57 -2.33
C GLY A 38 4.69 2.66 -3.14
N GLY A 39 4.65 3.42 -4.23
CA GLY A 39 3.39 3.65 -4.94
C GLY A 39 2.33 4.23 -3.98
N ALA A 40 1.17 3.57 -3.82
CA ALA A 40 0.13 3.98 -2.88
C ALA A 40 0.53 3.83 -1.39
N CYS A 41 1.56 3.04 -1.07
CA CYS A 41 2.16 2.94 0.28
C CYS A 41 3.36 3.87 0.46
N GLY A 42 3.55 4.85 -0.42
CA GLY A 42 4.59 5.87 -0.28
C GLY A 42 4.16 6.99 0.68
N ILE A 43 5.14 7.80 1.08
CA ILE A 43 4.91 9.00 1.89
C ILE A 43 5.42 10.25 1.17
N PHE A 44 4.99 11.40 1.63
CA PHE A 44 5.68 12.67 1.38
C PHE A 44 5.71 13.52 2.65
N LYS A 45 6.61 14.50 2.70
CA LYS A 45 6.71 15.42 3.82
C LYS A 45 6.39 16.86 3.43
N ARG A 46 5.79 17.60 4.36
CA ARG A 46 5.56 19.04 4.30
C ARG A 46 5.93 19.66 5.64
N ASN A 47 6.97 20.48 5.67
CA ASN A 47 7.41 21.17 6.91
C ASN A 47 7.57 20.22 8.11
N ASP A 48 8.27 19.11 7.89
CA ASP A 48 8.52 18.03 8.87
C ASP A 48 7.30 17.21 9.28
N VAL A 49 6.20 17.35 8.58
CA VAL A 49 5.00 16.54 8.75
C VAL A 49 5.00 15.43 7.72
N VAL A 50 4.76 14.20 8.16
CA VAL A 50 4.67 13.00 7.32
C VAL A 50 3.22 12.77 6.90
N PHE A 51 2.99 12.63 5.61
CA PHE A 51 1.69 12.26 5.04
C PHE A 51 1.79 10.97 4.25
N GLU A 52 0.88 10.03 4.54
CA GLU A 52 0.70 8.81 3.74
C GLU A 52 0.04 9.13 2.41
N GLN A 53 0.55 8.57 1.30
CA GLN A 53 -0.02 8.84 -0.03
C GLN A 53 -1.39 8.17 -0.26
N GLY A 54 -1.71 7.13 0.52
CA GLY A 54 -2.98 6.44 0.39
C GLY A 54 -3.17 5.31 1.41
N ALA A 55 -2.48 4.20 1.26
CA ALA A 55 -2.68 3.01 2.11
C ALA A 55 -2.20 3.25 3.54
N ALA A 56 -3.13 3.52 4.45
CA ALA A 56 -2.84 3.87 5.84
C ALA A 56 -3.47 2.90 6.86
N MET A 57 -4.50 2.15 6.46
CA MET A 57 -5.08 1.07 7.27
C MET A 57 -4.48 -0.25 6.79
N MET A 58 -3.71 -0.90 7.64
CA MET A 58 -3.00 -2.12 7.27
C MET A 58 -3.49 -3.32 8.06
N TYR A 59 -3.72 -4.40 7.33
CA TYR A 59 -4.01 -5.73 7.84
C TYR A 59 -2.87 -6.67 7.46
N GLY A 60 -2.88 -7.90 7.99
CA GLY A 60 -1.94 -8.91 7.55
C GLY A 60 -0.61 -8.94 8.32
N PHE A 61 -0.56 -8.34 9.53
CA PHE A 61 0.56 -8.44 10.47
C PHE A 61 0.21 -9.25 11.74
N GLY A 62 -1.02 -9.74 11.88
CA GLY A 62 -1.47 -10.51 13.03
C GLY A 62 -0.73 -11.85 13.20
N GLU A 63 -0.95 -12.47 14.35
CA GLU A 63 -0.41 -13.80 14.67
C GLU A 63 -1.33 -14.92 14.21
N THR A 64 -2.64 -14.65 14.18
CA THR A 64 -3.68 -15.60 13.79
C THR A 64 -4.40 -15.11 12.54
N GLY A 65 -4.93 -16.04 11.73
CA GLY A 65 -5.64 -15.69 10.52
C GLY A 65 -4.73 -15.58 9.29
N PHE A 66 -5.13 -14.73 8.35
CA PHE A 66 -4.47 -14.60 7.04
C PHE A 66 -3.54 -13.38 7.01
N ASN A 67 -2.27 -13.59 7.39
CA ASN A 67 -1.31 -12.53 7.66
C ASN A 67 -0.12 -12.52 6.68
N PRO A 68 -0.30 -12.09 5.42
CA PRO A 68 0.73 -12.17 4.39
C PRO A 68 1.91 -11.21 4.60
N HIS A 69 1.73 -10.09 5.28
CA HIS A 69 2.85 -9.20 5.60
C HIS A 69 3.77 -9.84 6.63
N ARG A 70 3.21 -10.41 7.72
CA ARG A 70 4.01 -11.16 8.70
C ARG A 70 4.75 -12.30 8.03
N PHE A 71 4.08 -13.07 7.18
CA PHE A 71 4.72 -14.13 6.41
C PHE A 71 5.86 -13.59 5.53
N ALA A 72 5.65 -12.51 4.78
CA ALA A 72 6.67 -11.93 3.91
C ALA A 72 7.91 -11.46 4.69
N PHE A 73 7.73 -10.75 5.80
CA PHE A 73 8.86 -10.28 6.62
C PHE A 73 9.59 -11.43 7.31
N ASN A 74 8.88 -12.48 7.74
CA ASN A 74 9.47 -13.66 8.35
C ASN A 74 10.33 -14.46 7.35
N ILE A 75 9.85 -14.68 6.12
CA ILE A 75 10.65 -15.39 5.09
C ILE A 75 11.82 -14.56 4.55
N LEU A 76 11.72 -13.23 4.62
CA LEU A 76 12.82 -12.32 4.28
C LEU A 76 13.83 -12.17 5.42
N GLU A 77 13.48 -12.58 6.63
CA GLU A 77 14.26 -12.38 7.86
C GLU A 77 14.58 -10.90 8.11
N GLU A 78 13.64 -10.02 7.75
CA GLU A 78 13.78 -8.57 7.90
C GLU A 78 12.91 -8.07 9.05
N PRO A 79 13.50 -7.52 10.12
CA PRO A 79 12.74 -7.00 11.27
C PRO A 79 11.91 -5.78 10.88
N ILE A 80 10.68 -5.71 11.38
CA ILE A 80 9.82 -4.54 11.22
C ILE A 80 9.05 -4.24 12.52
N ASP A 81 9.03 -2.95 12.90
CA ASP A 81 8.27 -2.46 14.04
C ASP A 81 6.88 -2.02 13.59
N ILE A 82 5.86 -2.54 14.24
CA ILE A 82 4.45 -2.36 13.88
C ILE A 82 3.66 -1.92 15.10
N ILE A 83 2.88 -0.87 14.98
CA ILE A 83 1.89 -0.44 15.95
C ILE A 83 0.62 -1.25 15.70
N LYS A 84 0.06 -1.88 16.74
CA LYS A 84 -1.27 -2.49 16.71
C LYS A 84 -2.28 -1.49 17.27
N HIS A 85 -3.36 -1.20 16.55
CA HIS A 85 -4.46 -0.40 17.05
C HIS A 85 -5.29 -1.20 18.05
N ASP A 86 -5.65 -0.61 19.20
CA ASP A 86 -6.48 -1.27 20.23
C ASP A 86 -7.90 -1.56 19.70
N GLU A 87 -8.51 -0.56 19.06
CA GLU A 87 -9.74 -0.70 18.30
C GLU A 87 -9.41 -0.53 16.81
N LEU A 88 -10.07 -1.33 15.96
CA LEU A 88 -9.72 -1.34 14.55
C LEU A 88 -10.06 -0.01 13.86
N TYR A 89 -11.31 0.46 14.07
CA TYR A 89 -11.82 1.74 13.56
C TYR A 89 -13.19 2.07 14.15
N ALA A 90 -13.64 3.32 13.97
CA ALA A 90 -15.01 3.74 14.25
C ALA A 90 -15.82 3.92 12.96
N ILE A 91 -17.08 3.49 12.96
CA ILE A 91 -18.03 3.71 11.88
C ILE A 91 -19.05 4.75 12.34
N ASN A 92 -19.01 5.94 11.71
CA ASN A 92 -19.99 6.99 11.97
C ASN A 92 -21.12 6.83 10.94
N PHE A 93 -22.25 6.27 11.37
CA PHE A 93 -23.33 5.87 10.49
C PHE A 93 -24.69 6.19 11.13
N ASP A 94 -25.55 6.89 10.40
CA ASP A 94 -26.93 7.25 10.79
C ASP A 94 -27.06 7.85 12.19
N GLY A 95 -26.14 8.74 12.56
CA GLY A 95 -26.11 9.40 13.88
C GLY A 95 -25.53 8.58 15.02
N HIS A 96 -25.07 7.37 14.73
CA HIS A 96 -24.40 6.48 15.68
C HIS A 96 -22.91 6.38 15.39
N ARG A 97 -22.10 6.21 16.44
CA ARG A 97 -20.68 5.86 16.33
C ARG A 97 -20.52 4.42 16.83
N ILE A 98 -20.18 3.51 15.94
CA ILE A 98 -20.04 2.07 16.17
C ILE A 98 -18.54 1.77 16.17
N ILE A 99 -18.02 1.22 17.26
CA ILE A 99 -16.61 0.83 17.36
C ILE A 99 -16.46 -0.58 16.81
N PHE A 100 -15.55 -0.77 15.87
CA PHE A 100 -15.17 -2.08 15.38
C PHE A 100 -14.04 -2.64 16.23
N TYR A 101 -14.36 -3.55 17.14
CA TYR A 101 -13.42 -4.26 17.98
C TYR A 101 -12.84 -5.49 17.29
N GLU A 102 -11.61 -5.88 17.63
CA GLU A 102 -11.06 -7.19 17.26
C GLU A 102 -11.88 -8.30 17.92
N ASP A 103 -12.27 -8.13 19.19
CA ASP A 103 -13.22 -9.01 19.86
C ASP A 103 -14.61 -8.95 19.20
N MET A 104 -15.04 -10.08 18.65
CA MET A 104 -16.27 -10.18 17.88
C MET A 104 -17.53 -10.04 18.75
N ASP A 105 -17.50 -10.49 19.99
CA ASP A 105 -18.64 -10.36 20.91
C ASP A 105 -18.82 -8.90 21.32
N MET A 106 -17.73 -8.18 21.60
CA MET A 106 -17.78 -6.73 21.85
C MET A 106 -18.30 -5.97 20.62
N PHE A 107 -17.87 -6.33 19.41
CA PHE A 107 -18.40 -5.69 18.19
C PHE A 107 -19.90 -5.98 17.99
N ILE A 108 -20.34 -7.22 18.23
CA ILE A 108 -21.77 -7.55 18.16
C ILE A 108 -22.57 -6.74 19.19
N GLU A 109 -22.04 -6.47 20.36
CA GLU A 109 -22.71 -5.63 21.37
C GLU A 109 -22.84 -4.18 20.89
N GLU A 110 -21.82 -3.62 20.22
CA GLU A 110 -21.91 -2.30 19.56
C GLU A 110 -23.04 -2.28 18.50
N LEU A 111 -23.11 -3.29 17.65
CA LEU A 111 -24.16 -3.41 16.64
C LEU A 111 -25.55 -3.51 17.27
N VAL A 112 -25.68 -4.21 18.40
CA VAL A 112 -26.93 -4.39 19.11
C VAL A 112 -27.44 -3.09 19.75
N LYS A 113 -26.54 -2.17 20.15
CA LYS A 113 -26.96 -0.83 20.62
C LYS A 113 -27.74 -0.08 19.52
N VAL A 114 -27.41 -0.27 18.26
CA VAL A 114 -28.05 0.37 17.11
C VAL A 114 -29.21 -0.49 16.57
N PHE A 115 -29.05 -1.81 16.56
CA PHE A 115 -30.00 -2.77 15.99
C PHE A 115 -30.41 -3.84 16.99
N PRO A 116 -31.15 -3.50 18.07
CA PRO A 116 -31.43 -4.43 19.19
C PRO A 116 -32.22 -5.68 18.78
N LYS A 117 -33.06 -5.57 17.74
CA LYS A 117 -33.86 -6.70 17.22
C LYS A 117 -33.04 -7.73 16.46
N GLU A 118 -31.82 -7.39 16.04
CA GLU A 118 -30.97 -8.23 15.18
C GLU A 118 -29.91 -9.01 15.97
N LYS A 119 -29.89 -8.96 17.31
CA LYS A 119 -28.86 -9.59 18.17
C LYS A 119 -28.56 -11.04 17.78
N ASN A 120 -29.60 -11.87 17.69
CA ASN A 120 -29.42 -13.29 17.37
C ASN A 120 -28.97 -13.51 15.93
N ASN A 121 -29.37 -12.62 15.01
CA ASN A 121 -28.98 -12.68 13.61
C ASN A 121 -27.50 -12.31 13.45
N PHE A 122 -27.00 -11.29 14.15
CA PHE A 122 -25.56 -10.97 14.19
C PHE A 122 -24.74 -12.13 14.74
N LYS A 123 -25.12 -12.69 15.90
CA LYS A 123 -24.42 -13.84 16.48
C LYS A 123 -24.35 -15.02 15.51
N ARG A 124 -25.46 -15.35 14.84
CA ARG A 124 -25.48 -16.44 13.84
C ARG A 124 -24.62 -16.12 12.62
N PHE A 125 -24.71 -14.89 12.10
CA PHE A 125 -23.96 -14.44 10.93
C PHE A 125 -22.45 -14.55 11.17
N TYR A 126 -21.94 -13.92 12.23
CA TYR A 126 -20.51 -13.93 12.56
C TYR A 126 -20.02 -15.34 12.92
N SER A 127 -20.79 -16.12 13.68
CA SER A 127 -20.45 -17.52 14.01
C SER A 127 -20.32 -18.39 12.75
N ASP A 128 -21.27 -18.27 11.81
CA ASP A 128 -21.25 -19.08 10.58
C ASP A 128 -20.07 -18.72 9.67
N LEU A 129 -19.77 -17.42 9.52
CA LEU A 129 -18.65 -16.96 8.69
C LEU A 129 -17.29 -17.26 9.33
N SER A 130 -17.14 -17.04 10.64
CA SER A 130 -15.92 -17.34 11.38
C SER A 130 -15.56 -18.82 11.33
N LYS A 131 -16.52 -19.72 11.54
CA LYS A 131 -16.29 -21.15 11.42
C LYS A 131 -15.83 -21.57 10.03
N MET A 132 -16.37 -20.93 8.98
CA MET A 132 -15.96 -21.16 7.61
C MET A 132 -14.56 -20.60 7.36
N TYR A 133 -14.29 -19.36 7.77
CA TYR A 133 -12.99 -18.68 7.63
C TYR A 133 -11.87 -19.49 8.31
N MET A 134 -12.07 -19.92 9.55
CA MET A 134 -11.08 -20.71 10.28
C MET A 134 -10.72 -21.98 9.52
N LYS A 135 -11.70 -22.72 9.02
CA LYS A 135 -11.49 -24.00 8.35
C LYS A 135 -10.93 -23.89 6.93
N VAL A 136 -11.27 -22.81 6.23
CA VAL A 136 -10.91 -22.66 4.79
C VAL A 136 -9.63 -21.86 4.61
N ILE A 137 -9.36 -20.91 5.51
CA ILE A 137 -8.31 -19.91 5.33
C ILE A 137 -7.29 -19.93 6.46
N ALA A 138 -7.73 -19.84 7.73
CA ALA A 138 -6.84 -19.57 8.84
C ALA A 138 -6.09 -20.80 9.37
N GLU A 139 -6.70 -21.98 9.36
CA GLU A 139 -6.10 -23.23 9.92
C GLU A 139 -4.88 -23.72 9.11
N ASP A 140 -4.85 -23.48 7.80
CA ASP A 140 -3.73 -23.85 6.92
C ASP A 140 -3.52 -22.72 5.89
N PRO A 141 -2.98 -21.57 6.34
CA PRO A 141 -2.89 -20.39 5.50
C PRO A 141 -1.95 -20.64 4.31
N THR A 142 -2.41 -20.27 3.13
CA THR A 142 -1.64 -20.40 1.90
C THR A 142 -1.47 -19.01 1.28
N PHE A 143 -0.25 -18.49 1.34
CA PHE A 143 0.07 -17.13 0.86
C PHE A 143 0.44 -17.13 -0.62
N ILE A 144 -0.45 -17.72 -1.42
CA ILE A 144 -0.31 -17.84 -2.88
C ILE A 144 -1.67 -17.61 -3.54
N THR A 145 -1.67 -16.99 -4.73
CA THR A 145 -2.91 -16.74 -5.47
C THR A 145 -3.50 -18.04 -6.04
N PRO A 146 -4.83 -18.13 -6.16
CA PRO A 146 -5.49 -19.35 -6.67
C PRO A 146 -5.02 -19.83 -8.05
N ASP A 147 -4.58 -18.91 -8.91
CA ASP A 147 -4.09 -19.23 -10.26
C ASP A 147 -2.67 -19.83 -10.30
N VAL A 148 -1.92 -19.69 -9.20
CA VAL A 148 -0.57 -20.25 -9.02
C VAL A 148 -0.56 -21.45 -8.09
N LEU A 149 -1.63 -21.65 -7.31
CA LEU A 149 -1.76 -22.73 -6.35
C LEU A 149 -1.59 -24.10 -7.03
N LYS A 150 -0.72 -24.96 -6.47
CA LYS A 150 -0.54 -26.34 -6.92
C LYS A 150 -1.84 -27.13 -6.73
N LYS A 151 -2.23 -27.93 -7.72
CA LYS A 151 -3.48 -28.71 -7.69
C LYS A 151 -3.55 -29.65 -6.48
N GLU A 152 -2.41 -30.27 -6.13
CA GLU A 152 -2.27 -31.18 -4.98
C GLU A 152 -2.61 -30.47 -3.67
N LYS A 153 -2.08 -29.24 -3.47
CA LYS A 153 -2.35 -28.43 -2.27
C LYS A 153 -3.82 -28.03 -2.22
N GLY A 154 -4.39 -27.58 -3.33
CA GLY A 154 -5.83 -27.24 -3.42
C GLY A 154 -6.74 -28.42 -3.12
N LEU A 155 -6.39 -29.63 -3.62
CA LEU A 155 -7.13 -30.86 -3.31
C LEU A 155 -6.99 -31.25 -1.84
N GLN A 156 -5.80 -31.15 -1.26
CA GLN A 156 -5.54 -31.40 0.16
C GLN A 156 -6.42 -30.50 1.05
N GLN A 157 -6.47 -29.20 0.75
CA GLN A 157 -7.30 -28.24 1.48
C GLN A 157 -8.78 -28.59 1.37
N LEU A 158 -9.28 -28.90 0.15
CA LEU A 158 -10.66 -29.30 -0.07
C LEU A 158 -11.01 -30.58 0.74
N LEU A 159 -10.13 -31.58 0.77
CA LEU A 159 -10.37 -32.84 1.46
C LEU A 159 -10.32 -32.70 2.98
N ARG A 160 -9.61 -31.71 3.53
CA ARG A 160 -9.52 -31.45 4.96
C ARG A 160 -10.89 -31.01 5.54
N HIS A 161 -11.59 -30.10 4.84
CA HIS A 161 -12.89 -29.57 5.26
C HIS A 161 -13.87 -29.43 4.09
N PRO A 162 -14.30 -30.55 3.48
CA PRO A 162 -15.03 -30.51 2.21
C PRO A 162 -16.33 -29.73 2.26
N ILE A 163 -17.10 -29.84 3.35
CA ILE A 163 -18.37 -29.11 3.49
C ILE A 163 -18.15 -27.59 3.56
N SER A 164 -17.13 -27.14 4.32
CA SER A 164 -16.81 -25.72 4.44
C SER A 164 -16.30 -25.15 3.12
N TYR A 165 -15.45 -25.90 2.40
CA TYR A 165 -14.95 -25.51 1.10
C TYR A 165 -16.06 -25.42 0.04
N ILE A 166 -16.94 -26.42 -0.05
CA ILE A 166 -18.07 -26.41 -1.00
C ILE A 166 -18.99 -25.22 -0.70
N LYS A 167 -19.29 -24.96 0.59
CA LYS A 167 -20.09 -23.80 1.00
C LYS A 167 -19.41 -22.48 0.61
N PHE A 168 -18.10 -22.37 0.83
CA PHE A 168 -17.30 -21.20 0.47
C PHE A 168 -17.27 -20.97 -1.05
N LEU A 169 -16.99 -22.00 -1.83
CA LEU A 169 -17.04 -21.93 -3.30
C LEU A 169 -18.43 -21.60 -3.84
N GLY A 170 -19.49 -22.00 -3.12
CA GLY A 170 -20.88 -21.63 -3.43
C GLY A 170 -21.14 -20.12 -3.38
N PHE A 171 -20.27 -19.33 -2.72
CA PHE A 171 -20.34 -17.88 -2.71
C PHE A 171 -19.73 -17.22 -3.96
N MET A 172 -19.01 -17.97 -4.80
CA MET A 172 -18.30 -17.45 -5.97
C MET A 172 -19.21 -16.67 -6.94
N ASN A 173 -20.41 -17.19 -7.21
CA ASN A 173 -21.33 -16.63 -8.19
C ASN A 173 -22.57 -15.96 -7.56
N THR A 174 -22.47 -15.54 -6.31
CA THR A 174 -23.53 -14.81 -5.63
C THR A 174 -23.00 -13.48 -5.06
N ASN A 175 -23.86 -12.48 -4.91
CA ASN A 175 -23.47 -11.19 -4.34
C ASN A 175 -23.68 -11.16 -2.82
N THR A 176 -23.06 -10.16 -2.19
CA THR A 176 -23.11 -9.92 -0.75
C THR A 176 -24.53 -9.67 -0.27
N GLU A 177 -25.36 -8.93 -1.00
CA GLU A 177 -26.75 -8.68 -0.63
C GLU A 177 -27.53 -9.98 -0.42
N LYS A 178 -27.38 -10.97 -1.32
CA LYS A 178 -28.02 -12.28 -1.18
C LYS A 178 -27.49 -13.06 0.02
N LEU A 179 -26.20 -12.93 0.34
CA LEU A 179 -25.64 -13.53 1.56
C LEU A 179 -26.25 -12.89 2.80
N LEU A 180 -26.28 -11.56 2.91
CA LEU A 180 -26.80 -10.82 4.05
C LEU A 180 -28.31 -11.09 4.27
N LYS A 181 -29.11 -11.13 3.21
CA LYS A 181 -30.55 -11.40 3.28
C LYS A 181 -30.92 -12.79 3.81
N LYS A 182 -29.96 -13.72 3.95
CA LYS A 182 -30.16 -14.99 4.67
C LYS A 182 -30.26 -14.80 6.20
N TYR A 183 -29.70 -13.71 6.70
CA TYR A 183 -29.62 -13.41 8.13
C TYR A 183 -30.47 -12.20 8.51
N PHE A 184 -30.45 -11.13 7.71
CA PHE A 184 -31.03 -9.84 8.04
C PHE A 184 -32.17 -9.45 7.10
N LYS A 185 -33.22 -8.87 7.68
CA LYS A 185 -34.36 -8.30 6.93
C LYS A 185 -34.36 -6.78 6.97
N ASP A 186 -33.71 -6.19 7.99
CA ASP A 186 -33.64 -4.75 8.16
C ASP A 186 -32.73 -4.12 7.09
N THR A 187 -33.29 -3.20 6.30
CA THR A 187 -32.55 -2.49 5.25
C THR A 187 -31.45 -1.60 5.81
N LYS A 188 -31.58 -1.08 7.03
CA LYS A 188 -30.54 -0.29 7.69
C LYS A 188 -29.30 -1.12 8.01
N VAL A 189 -29.47 -2.40 8.38
CA VAL A 189 -28.36 -3.33 8.54
C VAL A 189 -27.64 -3.56 7.20
N LEU A 190 -28.42 -3.75 6.11
CA LEU A 190 -27.83 -3.88 4.77
C LEU A 190 -27.03 -2.63 4.38
N ASN A 191 -27.51 -1.44 4.71
CA ASN A 191 -26.81 -0.18 4.44
C ASN A 191 -25.50 -0.06 5.25
N LEU A 192 -25.46 -0.56 6.50
CA LEU A 192 -24.22 -0.63 7.27
C LEU A 192 -23.18 -1.52 6.57
N PHE A 193 -23.57 -2.69 6.11
CA PHE A 193 -22.68 -3.56 5.34
C PHE A 193 -22.32 -2.98 3.97
N ASP A 194 -23.19 -2.17 3.37
CA ASP A 194 -22.91 -1.43 2.16
C ASP A 194 -21.77 -0.41 2.38
N LYS A 195 -21.78 0.29 3.53
CA LYS A 195 -20.67 1.15 3.94
C LYS A 195 -19.34 0.37 4.03
N LEU A 196 -19.34 -0.81 4.63
CA LEU A 196 -18.13 -1.64 4.75
C LEU A 196 -17.62 -2.11 3.39
N THR A 197 -18.50 -2.59 2.50
CA THR A 197 -18.09 -3.00 1.15
C THR A 197 -17.60 -1.84 0.30
N SER A 198 -18.16 -0.65 0.49
CA SER A 198 -17.70 0.59 -0.16
C SER A 198 -16.27 0.93 0.23
N THR A 199 -15.96 0.86 1.52
CA THR A 199 -14.61 1.16 2.04
C THR A 199 -13.58 0.11 1.62
N TYR A 200 -13.91 -1.18 1.73
CA TYR A 200 -12.93 -2.26 1.49
C TYR A 200 -12.79 -2.67 0.03
N CYS A 201 -13.89 -2.69 -0.72
CA CYS A 201 -13.91 -3.23 -2.09
C CYS A 201 -14.18 -2.16 -3.15
N TYR A 202 -14.49 -0.92 -2.77
CA TYR A 202 -14.93 0.14 -3.69
C TYR A 202 -16.14 -0.29 -4.52
N THR A 203 -17.06 -1.04 -3.89
CA THR A 203 -18.28 -1.62 -4.47
C THR A 203 -19.41 -1.53 -3.47
N ASN A 204 -20.65 -1.76 -3.89
CA ASN A 204 -21.80 -1.93 -3.00
C ASN A 204 -22.14 -3.41 -2.78
N VAL A 205 -23.02 -3.72 -1.83
CA VAL A 205 -23.40 -5.10 -1.50
C VAL A 205 -24.05 -5.87 -2.67
N LYS A 206 -24.62 -5.16 -3.66
CA LYS A 206 -25.22 -5.79 -4.86
C LYS A 206 -24.17 -6.19 -5.87
N GLU A 207 -23.06 -5.48 -5.92
CA GLU A 207 -21.95 -5.72 -6.85
C GLU A 207 -20.88 -6.65 -6.25
N THR A 208 -20.62 -6.54 -4.94
CA THR A 208 -19.56 -7.31 -4.26
C THR A 208 -19.85 -8.81 -4.30
N PRO A 209 -18.92 -9.64 -4.78
CA PRO A 209 -19.03 -11.09 -4.69
C PRO A 209 -19.07 -11.56 -3.24
N ALA A 210 -20.00 -12.43 -2.90
CA ALA A 210 -20.18 -12.92 -1.53
C ALA A 210 -18.94 -13.68 -0.99
N ILE A 211 -18.14 -14.27 -1.87
CA ILE A 211 -16.90 -14.95 -1.47
C ILE A 211 -15.87 -13.97 -0.88
N LEU A 212 -15.79 -12.74 -1.39
CA LEU A 212 -14.89 -11.71 -0.85
C LEU A 212 -15.42 -11.17 0.48
N SER A 213 -16.70 -10.82 0.54
CA SER A 213 -17.29 -10.26 1.75
C SER A 213 -17.37 -11.27 2.90
N ALA A 214 -17.54 -12.58 2.60
CA ALA A 214 -17.52 -13.63 3.60
C ALA A 214 -16.18 -13.75 4.35
N VAL A 215 -15.08 -13.39 3.69
CA VAL A 215 -13.76 -13.28 4.33
C VAL A 215 -13.61 -11.93 5.02
N MET A 216 -13.84 -10.86 4.28
CA MET A 216 -13.61 -9.48 4.70
C MET A 216 -14.33 -9.10 5.99
N PHE A 217 -15.57 -9.61 6.22
CA PHE A 217 -16.34 -9.27 7.41
C PHE A 217 -15.84 -9.96 8.70
N VAL A 218 -14.95 -10.94 8.59
CA VAL A 218 -14.45 -11.70 9.75
C VAL A 218 -12.93 -11.68 9.87
N ASP A 219 -12.18 -11.51 8.79
CA ASP A 219 -10.71 -11.56 8.77
C ASP A 219 -10.09 -10.60 9.81
N ASN A 220 -10.62 -9.39 9.91
CA ASN A 220 -10.12 -8.36 10.81
C ASN A 220 -10.31 -8.70 12.30
N HIS A 221 -11.29 -9.51 12.65
CA HIS A 221 -11.48 -10.02 14.01
C HIS A 221 -10.41 -11.06 14.41
N PHE A 222 -9.71 -11.64 13.45
CA PHE A 222 -8.63 -12.59 13.70
C PHE A 222 -7.25 -11.94 13.49
N GLY A 223 -7.14 -11.08 12.49
CA GLY A 223 -5.88 -10.51 12.05
C GLY A 223 -5.54 -9.14 12.65
N GLY A 224 -6.49 -8.43 13.23
CA GLY A 224 -6.28 -7.07 13.78
C GLY A 224 -6.05 -5.99 12.72
N SER A 225 -5.76 -4.77 13.17
CA SER A 225 -5.41 -3.60 12.35
C SER A 225 -4.11 -2.98 12.84
N TYR A 226 -3.26 -2.54 11.91
CA TYR A 226 -1.88 -2.20 12.18
C TYR A 226 -1.42 -0.98 11.39
N TYR A 227 -0.27 -0.43 11.86
CA TYR A 227 0.45 0.62 11.16
C TYR A 227 1.97 0.45 11.34
N PRO A 228 2.81 0.58 10.29
CA PRO A 228 4.26 0.53 10.42
C PRO A 228 4.76 1.72 11.25
N ALA A 229 5.43 1.46 12.37
CA ALA A 229 5.94 2.50 13.24
C ALA A 229 6.91 3.45 12.50
N GLY A 230 6.68 4.75 12.58
CA GLY A 230 7.45 5.77 11.89
C GLY A 230 7.01 6.08 10.46
N SER A 231 6.07 5.40 9.90
CA SER A 231 5.37 5.56 8.60
C SER A 231 5.45 4.34 7.68
N THR A 232 4.63 4.34 6.63
CA THR A 232 4.68 3.29 5.58
C THR A 232 6.00 3.26 4.80
N LEU A 233 6.84 4.30 4.90
CA LEU A 233 8.20 4.27 4.36
C LEU A 233 9.02 3.11 4.96
N ASN A 234 8.82 2.78 6.24
CA ASN A 234 9.51 1.66 6.88
C ASN A 234 9.11 0.31 6.25
N LEU A 235 7.86 0.14 5.85
CA LEU A 235 7.41 -1.06 5.13
C LEU A 235 8.12 -1.23 3.78
N VAL A 236 8.03 -0.22 2.93
CA VAL A 236 8.55 -0.30 1.55
C VAL A 236 10.07 -0.13 1.48
N GLY A 237 10.64 0.69 2.36
CA GLY A 237 12.08 0.91 2.43
C GLY A 237 12.86 -0.31 2.92
N LYS A 238 12.28 -1.13 3.80
CA LYS A 238 12.87 -2.40 4.23
C LYS A 238 12.86 -3.45 3.12
N LEU A 239 11.80 -3.51 2.30
CA LEU A 239 11.80 -4.36 1.11
C LEU A 239 12.85 -3.92 0.08
N GLU A 240 12.99 -2.60 -0.14
CA GLU A 240 14.09 -2.05 -0.95
C GLU A 240 15.46 -2.42 -0.39
N LYS A 241 15.65 -2.33 0.93
CA LYS A 241 16.87 -2.74 1.62
C LYS A 241 17.23 -4.20 1.31
N VAL A 242 16.27 -5.12 1.47
CA VAL A 242 16.50 -6.54 1.16
C VAL A 242 16.90 -6.76 -0.30
N ILE A 243 16.29 -6.06 -1.25
CA ILE A 243 16.67 -6.14 -2.67
C ILE A 243 18.14 -5.75 -2.85
N GLU A 244 18.54 -4.60 -2.31
CA GLU A 244 19.88 -4.05 -2.51
C GLU A 244 20.96 -4.83 -1.77
N GLU A 245 20.72 -5.26 -0.54
CA GLU A 245 21.63 -6.12 0.25
C GLU A 245 21.86 -7.49 -0.41
N ASN A 246 20.94 -7.92 -1.28
CA ASN A 246 21.10 -9.12 -2.10
C ASN A 246 21.51 -8.83 -3.56
N ASN A 247 22.22 -7.71 -3.78
CA ASN A 247 22.78 -7.28 -5.07
C ASN A 247 21.74 -6.96 -6.17
N GLY A 248 20.50 -6.66 -5.80
CA GLY A 248 19.51 -6.10 -6.71
C GLY A 248 19.75 -4.62 -6.97
N ASP A 249 19.14 -4.10 -8.03
CA ASP A 249 19.24 -2.72 -8.44
C ASP A 249 17.88 -2.03 -8.41
N MET A 250 17.88 -0.76 -7.97
CA MET A 250 16.69 0.11 -7.98
C MET A 250 16.92 1.26 -8.96
N ILE A 251 16.05 1.44 -9.94
CA ILE A 251 16.10 2.51 -10.94
C ILE A 251 14.85 3.38 -10.76
N TYR A 252 15.05 4.58 -10.26
CA TYR A 252 13.99 5.58 -10.06
C TYR A 252 14.04 6.68 -11.13
N ASN A 253 12.93 7.45 -11.27
CA ASN A 253 12.75 8.49 -12.28
C ASN A 253 12.94 7.95 -13.70
N ARG A 254 12.55 6.70 -13.96
CA ARG A 254 12.57 6.07 -15.27
C ARG A 254 11.27 5.32 -15.51
N LYS A 255 10.60 5.70 -16.58
CA LYS A 255 9.37 5.07 -17.00
C LYS A 255 9.67 3.99 -18.01
N VAL A 256 9.12 2.80 -17.79
CA VAL A 256 9.12 1.76 -18.82
C VAL A 256 8.09 2.13 -19.89
N GLU A 257 8.56 2.25 -21.13
CA GLU A 257 7.74 2.59 -22.28
C GLU A 257 7.23 1.35 -23.03
N LYS A 258 8.02 0.26 -23.00
CA LYS A 258 7.68 -0.98 -23.71
C LYS A 258 8.36 -2.18 -23.07
N ILE A 259 7.70 -3.33 -23.06
CA ILE A 259 8.31 -4.64 -22.84
C ILE A 259 8.77 -5.16 -24.20
N ILE A 260 10.06 -5.49 -24.32
CA ILE A 260 10.65 -5.98 -25.56
C ILE A 260 10.38 -7.47 -25.66
N VAL A 261 9.78 -7.87 -26.77
CA VAL A 261 9.38 -9.26 -27.04
C VAL A 261 10.01 -9.69 -28.37
N ASP A 262 10.68 -10.83 -28.36
CA ASP A 262 11.18 -11.50 -29.56
C ASP A 262 10.69 -12.94 -29.59
N ASN A 263 10.13 -13.39 -30.71
CA ASN A 263 9.58 -14.75 -30.87
C ASN A 263 8.65 -15.19 -29.72
N ASN A 264 7.72 -14.30 -29.30
CA ASN A 264 6.79 -14.48 -28.19
C ASN A 264 7.44 -14.70 -26.82
N LYS A 265 8.67 -14.23 -26.64
CA LYS A 265 9.44 -14.30 -25.40
C LYS A 265 9.94 -12.93 -25.01
N VAL A 266 9.88 -12.60 -23.72
CA VAL A 266 10.44 -11.37 -23.18
C VAL A 266 11.97 -11.39 -23.27
N THR A 267 12.56 -10.27 -23.70
CA THR A 267 14.02 -10.08 -23.78
C THR A 267 14.50 -8.87 -22.98
N GLY A 268 13.58 -8.05 -22.48
CA GLY A 268 13.90 -6.88 -21.66
C GLY A 268 12.81 -5.82 -21.66
N VAL A 269 13.16 -4.63 -21.22
CA VAL A 269 12.29 -3.44 -21.23
C VAL A 269 13.01 -2.24 -21.81
N LEU A 270 12.26 -1.36 -22.49
CA LEU A 270 12.72 -0.08 -23.00
C LEU A 270 12.28 1.03 -22.05
N LEU A 271 13.21 1.89 -21.65
CA LEU A 271 12.95 3.03 -20.79
C LEU A 271 12.66 4.31 -21.61
N ASP A 272 12.14 5.33 -20.94
CA ASP A 272 11.81 6.66 -21.50
C ASP A 272 13.02 7.47 -21.97
N ASN A 273 14.23 7.08 -21.59
CA ASN A 273 15.51 7.65 -22.07
C ASN A 273 16.17 6.80 -23.16
N GLU A 274 15.42 5.90 -23.81
CA GLU A 274 15.88 4.97 -24.85
C GLU A 274 16.88 3.88 -24.37
N GLU A 275 17.14 3.81 -23.06
CA GLU A 275 17.97 2.74 -22.49
C GLU A 275 17.20 1.42 -22.47
N VAL A 276 17.88 0.33 -22.80
CA VAL A 276 17.34 -1.04 -22.75
C VAL A 276 17.91 -1.79 -21.55
N ILE A 277 17.01 -2.28 -20.70
CA ILE A 277 17.35 -3.20 -19.62
C ILE A 277 17.04 -4.61 -20.09
N TYR A 278 18.06 -5.40 -20.35
CA TYR A 278 17.92 -6.79 -20.79
C TYR A 278 17.55 -7.72 -19.64
N SER A 279 16.54 -8.55 -19.85
CA SER A 279 16.07 -9.53 -18.85
C SER A 279 15.31 -10.66 -19.54
N ASP A 280 15.49 -11.90 -19.05
CA ASP A 280 14.73 -13.05 -19.54
C ASP A 280 13.31 -13.14 -18.97
N ARG A 281 13.02 -12.37 -17.89
CA ARG A 281 11.72 -12.32 -17.23
C ARG A 281 11.37 -10.90 -16.84
N VAL A 282 10.10 -10.55 -17.00
CA VAL A 282 9.55 -9.25 -16.57
C VAL A 282 8.36 -9.48 -15.66
N ILE A 283 8.35 -8.82 -14.50
CA ILE A 283 7.15 -8.70 -13.66
C ILE A 283 6.55 -7.31 -13.87
N ASN A 284 5.30 -7.27 -14.32
CA ASN A 284 4.51 -6.04 -14.35
C ASN A 284 3.73 -5.90 -13.04
N SER A 285 4.03 -4.88 -12.23
CA SER A 285 3.22 -4.52 -11.05
C SER A 285 2.31 -3.31 -11.30
N GLY A 286 2.25 -2.85 -12.53
CA GLY A 286 1.36 -1.78 -12.98
C GLY A 286 -0.06 -2.25 -13.28
N ASN A 287 -0.91 -1.31 -13.70
CA ASN A 287 -2.29 -1.65 -14.02
C ASN A 287 -2.45 -2.38 -15.38
N VAL A 288 -3.52 -3.14 -15.50
CA VAL A 288 -3.84 -3.98 -16.67
C VAL A 288 -4.01 -3.16 -17.96
N TRP A 289 -4.57 -1.96 -17.86
CA TRP A 289 -4.79 -1.10 -19.04
C TRP A 289 -3.48 -0.58 -19.63
N ASN A 290 -2.52 -0.18 -18.77
CA ASN A 290 -1.19 0.21 -19.23
C ASN A 290 -0.43 -0.97 -19.85
N LEU A 291 -0.57 -2.16 -19.26
CA LEU A 291 0.04 -3.38 -19.80
C LEU A 291 -0.41 -3.61 -21.25
N TYR A 292 -1.71 -3.77 -21.47
CA TYR A 292 -2.25 -4.16 -22.78
C TYR A 292 -2.34 -3.01 -23.79
N ASN A 293 -2.59 -1.78 -23.36
CA ASN A 293 -2.71 -0.65 -24.28
C ASN A 293 -1.38 0.02 -24.61
N LYS A 294 -0.30 -0.29 -23.86
CA LYS A 294 1.00 0.33 -24.07
C LYS A 294 2.14 -0.68 -24.05
N LEU A 295 2.44 -1.32 -22.91
CA LEU A 295 3.68 -2.05 -22.70
C LEU A 295 3.87 -3.24 -23.64
N ILE A 296 2.79 -3.98 -23.95
CA ILE A 296 2.79 -5.16 -24.84
C ILE A 296 1.83 -5.00 -26.02
N LYS A 297 1.33 -3.81 -26.30
CA LYS A 297 0.25 -3.58 -27.29
C LYS A 297 0.51 -4.25 -28.64
N GLU A 298 1.73 -4.24 -29.11
CA GLU A 298 2.10 -4.80 -30.42
C GLU A 298 2.19 -6.34 -30.41
N ASN A 299 2.30 -6.96 -29.24
CA ASN A 299 2.49 -8.39 -29.04
C ASN A 299 1.27 -9.08 -28.42
N ALA A 300 0.35 -8.30 -27.84
CA ALA A 300 -0.88 -8.83 -27.26
C ALA A 300 -1.91 -9.15 -28.34
N SER A 301 -2.73 -10.19 -28.08
CA SER A 301 -3.86 -10.50 -28.94
C SER A 301 -4.93 -9.40 -28.88
N LYS A 302 -5.67 -9.19 -29.97
CA LYS A 302 -6.80 -8.26 -29.97
C LYS A 302 -7.84 -8.62 -28.89
N GLU A 303 -8.07 -9.90 -28.68
CA GLU A 303 -9.00 -10.41 -27.66
C GLU A 303 -8.55 -9.98 -26.23
N SER A 304 -7.26 -10.09 -25.92
CA SER A 304 -6.71 -9.65 -24.63
C SER A 304 -6.81 -8.13 -24.44
N ILE A 305 -6.57 -7.35 -25.48
CA ILE A 305 -6.72 -5.88 -25.44
C ILE A 305 -8.20 -5.52 -25.22
N ASP A 306 -9.12 -6.14 -25.96
CA ASP A 306 -10.56 -5.90 -25.85
C ASP A 306 -11.06 -6.31 -24.45
N TRP A 307 -10.59 -7.44 -23.91
CA TRP A 307 -10.88 -7.86 -22.53
C TRP A 307 -10.38 -6.81 -21.52
N ALA A 308 -9.14 -6.37 -21.59
CA ALA A 308 -8.60 -5.39 -20.68
C ALA A 308 -9.40 -4.07 -20.72
N ASN A 309 -9.81 -3.63 -21.90
CA ASN A 309 -10.62 -2.43 -22.09
C ASN A 309 -12.07 -2.58 -21.64
N SER A 310 -12.59 -3.81 -21.54
CA SER A 310 -13.93 -4.10 -21.01
C SER A 310 -14.00 -4.03 -19.47
N LEU A 311 -12.85 -4.05 -18.78
CA LEU A 311 -12.80 -4.03 -17.34
C LEU A 311 -13.28 -2.68 -16.77
N VAL A 312 -14.22 -2.74 -15.86
CA VAL A 312 -14.75 -1.58 -15.14
C VAL A 312 -13.76 -1.16 -14.06
N PRO A 313 -13.24 0.08 -14.07
CA PRO A 313 -12.37 0.58 -13.00
C PRO A 313 -13.14 0.83 -11.70
N THR A 314 -12.43 0.87 -10.58
CA THR A 314 -12.97 1.43 -9.33
C THR A 314 -13.21 2.92 -9.46
N TYR A 315 -13.98 3.49 -8.53
CA TYR A 315 -14.19 4.93 -8.50
C TYR A 315 -12.87 5.68 -8.36
N PRO A 316 -12.70 6.82 -9.05
CA PRO A 316 -11.60 7.73 -8.79
C PRO A 316 -11.69 8.27 -7.38
N SER A 317 -10.56 8.54 -6.72
CA SER A 317 -10.53 9.03 -5.35
C SER A 317 -9.92 10.41 -5.21
N LEU A 318 -10.33 11.06 -4.12
CA LEU A 318 -9.72 12.26 -3.55
C LEU A 318 -8.95 11.87 -2.30
N VAL A 319 -7.83 12.53 -2.04
CA VAL A 319 -7.08 12.39 -0.78
C VAL A 319 -6.81 13.78 -0.24
N LEU A 320 -7.43 14.13 0.89
CA LEU A 320 -7.18 15.38 1.60
C LEU A 320 -6.13 15.15 2.69
N PHE A 321 -5.06 15.90 2.63
CA PHE A 321 -3.99 15.94 3.61
C PHE A 321 -4.16 17.18 4.47
N SER A 322 -4.32 17.00 5.78
CA SER A 322 -4.52 18.10 6.72
C SER A 322 -3.56 17.98 7.91
N LEU A 323 -3.05 19.12 8.36
CA LEU A 323 -2.42 19.28 9.66
C LEU A 323 -3.29 20.18 10.51
N VAL A 324 -3.70 19.71 11.66
CA VAL A 324 -4.55 20.47 12.60
C VAL A 324 -3.88 20.53 13.98
N LYS A 325 -4.24 21.53 14.78
CA LYS A 325 -3.86 21.55 16.20
C LYS A 325 -4.57 20.42 16.94
N GLU A 326 -3.93 19.87 17.95
CA GLU A 326 -4.43 18.73 18.74
C GLU A 326 -5.84 18.95 19.30
N GLU A 327 -6.17 20.17 19.68
CA GLU A 327 -7.50 20.56 20.19
C GLU A 327 -8.66 20.36 19.19
N ALA A 328 -8.36 20.22 17.89
CA ALA A 328 -9.34 19.89 16.86
C ALA A 328 -9.81 18.44 16.91
N ILE A 329 -9.08 17.56 17.57
CA ILE A 329 -9.35 16.13 17.61
C ILE A 329 -9.80 15.75 19.03
N PRO A 330 -11.11 15.52 19.26
CA PRO A 330 -11.64 15.22 20.59
C PRO A 330 -11.02 13.95 21.20
N PRO A 331 -10.84 13.90 22.53
CA PRO A 331 -10.46 12.67 23.23
C PRO A 331 -11.38 11.49 22.88
N GLY A 332 -10.83 10.30 22.75
CA GLY A 332 -11.55 9.09 22.35
C GLY A 332 -11.82 8.97 20.85
N THR A 333 -11.24 9.87 20.02
CA THR A 333 -11.16 9.67 18.58
C THR A 333 -10.19 8.52 18.27
N LEU A 334 -10.58 7.63 17.36
CA LEU A 334 -9.72 6.52 16.94
C LEU A 334 -8.79 6.95 15.78
N PRO A 335 -7.68 6.24 15.59
CA PRO A 335 -6.77 6.47 14.46
C PRO A 335 -7.46 6.38 13.09
N ILE A 336 -8.58 5.64 13.02
CA ILE A 336 -9.35 5.46 11.79
C ILE A 336 -10.83 5.71 12.07
N GLU A 337 -11.39 6.71 11.39
CA GLU A 337 -12.81 7.08 11.49
C GLU A 337 -13.46 7.01 10.10
N MET A 338 -14.39 6.08 9.91
CA MET A 338 -15.20 5.98 8.70
C MET A 338 -16.40 6.92 8.83
N LEU A 339 -16.57 7.80 7.83
CA LEU A 339 -17.58 8.83 7.81
C LEU A 339 -18.50 8.62 6.60
N VAL A 340 -19.73 9.10 6.68
CA VAL A 340 -20.67 9.12 5.57
C VAL A 340 -21.13 10.57 5.36
N ASP A 341 -20.76 11.14 4.21
CA ASP A 341 -21.15 12.50 3.82
C ASP A 341 -22.65 12.58 3.50
N ASP A 342 -23.12 11.74 2.56
CA ASP A 342 -24.51 11.68 2.13
C ASP A 342 -25.13 10.31 2.43
N LYS A 343 -26.03 10.29 3.41
CA LYS A 343 -26.75 9.07 3.85
C LYS A 343 -27.61 8.43 2.75
N THR A 344 -28.00 9.19 1.73
CA THR A 344 -28.80 8.69 0.61
C THR A 344 -27.95 8.05 -0.48
N LYS A 345 -26.65 8.35 -0.47
CA LYS A 345 -25.65 7.89 -1.45
C LYS A 345 -24.42 7.33 -0.76
N ILE A 346 -24.57 6.28 0.01
CA ILE A 346 -23.52 5.74 0.89
C ILE A 346 -22.20 5.50 0.14
N ASN A 347 -22.25 4.94 -1.07
CA ASN A 347 -21.04 4.67 -1.86
C ASN A 347 -20.38 5.94 -2.44
N GLU A 348 -21.14 7.02 -2.65
CA GLU A 348 -20.63 8.27 -3.17
C GLU A 348 -20.17 9.21 -2.06
N GLY A 349 -20.83 9.15 -0.89
CA GLY A 349 -20.57 9.98 0.28
C GLY A 349 -19.61 9.36 1.29
N GLU A 350 -18.99 8.22 0.97
CA GLU A 350 -18.06 7.53 1.84
C GLU A 350 -16.74 8.30 1.97
N LEU A 351 -16.35 8.60 3.21
CA LEU A 351 -15.05 9.17 3.55
C LEU A 351 -14.41 8.35 4.68
N THR A 352 -13.11 8.15 4.64
CA THR A 352 -12.36 7.58 5.77
C THR A 352 -11.25 8.54 6.17
N ALA A 353 -11.27 8.97 7.43
CA ALA A 353 -10.25 9.84 8.02
C ALA A 353 -9.25 8.98 8.80
N TYR A 354 -7.99 9.14 8.49
CA TYR A 354 -6.85 8.50 9.15
C TYR A 354 -6.12 9.53 10.00
N ILE A 355 -6.13 9.35 11.31
CA ILE A 355 -5.48 10.23 12.31
C ILE A 355 -4.39 9.43 13.02
N LEU A 356 -3.48 8.87 12.23
CA LEU A 356 -2.48 7.91 12.70
C LEU A 356 -1.51 8.51 13.73
N SER A 357 -1.37 9.83 13.77
CA SER A 357 -0.61 10.56 14.79
C SER A 357 -1.20 10.47 16.21
N ILE A 358 -2.37 9.84 16.39
CA ILE A 358 -2.86 9.44 17.71
C ILE A 358 -1.93 8.39 18.29
N ASP A 359 -1.62 7.36 17.53
CA ASP A 359 -0.80 6.22 17.95
C ASP A 359 0.68 6.39 17.60
N ASP A 360 1.03 7.15 16.55
CA ASP A 360 2.40 7.41 16.12
C ASP A 360 2.74 8.91 16.18
N LYS A 361 3.38 9.32 17.27
CA LYS A 361 3.78 10.72 17.49
C LYS A 361 4.98 11.17 16.64
N THR A 362 5.55 10.28 15.83
CA THR A 362 6.66 10.63 14.93
C THR A 362 6.21 11.30 13.64
N LEU A 363 4.91 11.27 13.33
CA LEU A 363 4.35 11.78 12.08
C LEU A 363 4.25 13.31 12.02
N CYS A 364 4.13 13.98 13.16
CA CYS A 364 4.13 15.45 13.29
C CYS A 364 4.61 15.89 14.66
N LYS A 365 4.80 17.21 14.82
CA LYS A 365 5.21 17.80 16.10
C LYS A 365 4.13 17.63 17.18
N GLU A 366 4.54 17.63 18.43
CA GLU A 366 3.66 17.68 19.59
C GLU A 366 2.69 18.88 19.49
N GLY A 367 1.45 18.69 19.95
CA GLY A 367 0.37 19.68 19.84
C GLY A 367 -0.35 19.70 18.49
N TYR A 368 -0.06 18.74 17.58
CA TYR A 368 -0.69 18.63 16.27
C TYR A 368 -1.10 17.20 15.94
N HIS A 369 -2.04 17.09 14.99
CA HIS A 369 -2.39 15.83 14.35
C HIS A 369 -2.36 15.94 12.83
N THR A 370 -1.88 14.87 12.18
CA THR A 370 -2.10 14.65 10.74
C THR A 370 -3.45 13.98 10.55
N VAL A 371 -4.21 14.47 9.57
CA VAL A 371 -5.48 13.86 9.17
C VAL A 371 -5.46 13.66 7.67
N VAL A 372 -5.41 12.40 7.23
CA VAL A 372 -5.50 12.03 5.82
C VAL A 372 -6.90 11.49 5.58
N THR A 373 -7.67 12.16 4.71
CA THR A 373 -9.05 11.76 4.43
C THR A 373 -9.19 11.29 2.99
N ILE A 374 -9.65 10.06 2.80
CA ILE A 374 -9.83 9.43 1.49
C ILE A 374 -11.30 9.22 1.21
N GLY A 375 -11.73 9.52 -0.01
CA GLY A 375 -13.09 9.25 -0.47
C GLY A 375 -13.23 9.28 -1.98
N PRO A 376 -14.36 8.82 -2.53
CA PRO A 376 -14.60 8.77 -3.95
C PRO A 376 -14.83 10.16 -4.55
N SER A 377 -14.56 10.28 -5.86
CA SER A 377 -14.94 11.44 -6.66
C SER A 377 -15.70 11.00 -7.91
N PHE A 378 -16.87 11.57 -8.10
CA PHE A 378 -17.73 11.33 -9.28
C PHE A 378 -17.70 12.48 -10.28
N LYS A 379 -16.88 13.50 -10.03
CA LYS A 379 -16.64 14.59 -10.97
C LYS A 379 -15.74 14.12 -12.12
N LYS A 380 -15.87 14.78 -13.25
CA LYS A 380 -14.92 14.63 -14.34
C LYS A 380 -13.67 15.46 -14.05
N TRP A 381 -12.54 14.80 -14.09
CA TRP A 381 -11.23 15.41 -13.90
C TRP A 381 -10.42 15.34 -15.20
N PRO A 382 -9.59 16.34 -15.51
CA PRO A 382 -8.67 16.25 -16.64
C PRO A 382 -7.65 15.14 -16.43
N ARG A 383 -7.05 14.63 -17.51
CA ARG A 383 -5.99 13.63 -17.42
C ARG A 383 -4.74 14.24 -16.79
N GLY A 384 -4.17 13.60 -15.80
CA GLY A 384 -2.99 14.06 -15.06
C GLY A 384 -1.71 14.14 -15.91
N PHE A 385 -1.69 13.49 -17.07
CA PHE A 385 -0.59 13.55 -18.04
C PHE A 385 -0.63 14.77 -18.96
N ASN A 386 -1.76 15.47 -19.06
CA ASN A 386 -1.86 16.70 -19.84
C ASN A 386 -1.03 17.80 -19.17
N HIS A 387 -0.24 18.54 -19.96
CA HIS A 387 0.64 19.59 -19.44
C HIS A 387 -0.13 20.76 -18.80
N ASP A 388 -1.32 21.04 -19.30
CA ASP A 388 -2.20 22.14 -18.92
C ASP A 388 -3.39 21.72 -18.04
N TYR A 389 -3.32 20.52 -17.43
CA TYR A 389 -4.44 20.02 -16.62
C TYR A 389 -4.78 20.94 -15.44
N ASN A 390 -3.80 21.68 -14.90
CA ASN A 390 -3.97 22.58 -13.75
C ASN A 390 -4.45 23.98 -14.18
N ASN A 391 -5.55 24.04 -14.91
CA ASN A 391 -6.22 25.27 -15.36
C ASN A 391 -7.17 25.82 -14.28
N GLU A 392 -7.87 26.94 -14.59
CA GLU A 392 -8.79 27.60 -13.65
C GLU A 392 -10.00 26.72 -13.27
N GLU A 393 -10.56 25.99 -14.24
CA GLU A 393 -11.70 25.09 -14.02
C GLU A 393 -11.31 23.96 -13.07
N TYR A 394 -10.14 23.36 -13.28
CA TYR A 394 -9.60 22.34 -12.39
C TYR A 394 -9.41 22.87 -10.96
N ARG A 395 -8.86 24.08 -10.79
CA ARG A 395 -8.64 24.68 -9.46
C ARG A 395 -9.95 24.93 -8.74
N LYS A 396 -10.96 25.48 -9.42
CA LYS A 396 -12.32 25.67 -8.86
C LYS A 396 -12.96 24.34 -8.44
N ALA A 397 -12.87 23.31 -9.29
CA ALA A 397 -13.38 21.98 -8.95
C ALA A 397 -12.68 21.40 -7.72
N LYS A 398 -11.36 21.59 -7.63
CA LYS A 398 -10.54 21.16 -6.50
C LYS A 398 -10.94 21.88 -5.19
N GLU A 399 -11.15 23.18 -5.22
CA GLU A 399 -11.59 23.98 -4.07
C GLU A 399 -12.97 23.53 -3.57
N ILE A 400 -13.92 23.27 -4.46
CA ILE A 400 -15.27 22.79 -4.10
C ILE A 400 -15.20 21.43 -3.39
N GLU A 401 -14.40 20.50 -3.91
CA GLU A 401 -14.26 19.18 -3.28
C GLU A 401 -13.50 19.24 -1.96
N GLN A 402 -12.48 20.08 -1.87
CA GLN A 402 -11.76 20.32 -0.61
C GLN A 402 -12.72 20.85 0.47
N GLU A 403 -13.54 21.86 0.13
CA GLU A 403 -14.50 22.43 1.07
C GLU A 403 -15.57 21.40 1.48
N ARG A 404 -16.04 20.57 0.54
CA ARG A 404 -16.97 19.47 0.85
C ARG A 404 -16.41 18.52 1.91
N ILE A 405 -15.17 18.06 1.74
CA ILE A 405 -14.53 17.15 2.69
C ILE A 405 -14.28 17.85 4.04
N LEU A 406 -13.83 19.11 4.02
CA LEU A 406 -13.64 19.91 5.23
C LEU A 406 -14.95 20.11 6.03
N ASN A 407 -16.09 20.25 5.35
CA ASN A 407 -17.38 20.34 6.02
C ASN A 407 -17.76 19.03 6.73
N VAL A 408 -17.49 17.88 6.13
CA VAL A 408 -17.72 16.58 6.78
C VAL A 408 -16.82 16.42 8.01
N LEU A 409 -15.55 16.82 7.89
CA LEU A 409 -14.61 16.79 9.02
C LEU A 409 -15.03 17.77 10.13
N GLU A 410 -15.48 18.98 9.81
CA GLU A 410 -16.01 19.94 10.79
C GLU A 410 -17.24 19.39 11.52
N ASN A 411 -18.13 18.69 10.82
CA ASN A 411 -19.30 18.08 11.43
C ASN A 411 -18.91 16.96 12.42
N ARG A 412 -17.87 16.20 12.12
CA ARG A 412 -17.37 15.13 13.01
C ARG A 412 -16.46 15.67 14.11
N PHE A 413 -15.66 16.68 13.81
CA PHE A 413 -14.68 17.31 14.68
C PHE A 413 -14.94 18.81 14.77
N PRO A 414 -15.86 19.28 15.63
CA PRO A 414 -16.17 20.70 15.75
C PRO A 414 -14.94 21.55 16.04
N GLY A 415 -14.72 22.59 15.24
CA GLY A 415 -13.53 23.42 15.30
C GLY A 415 -12.37 22.96 14.42
N PHE A 416 -12.54 21.90 13.60
CA PHE A 416 -11.51 21.40 12.69
C PHE A 416 -10.97 22.49 11.76
N LYS A 417 -11.89 23.24 11.12
CA LYS A 417 -11.51 24.32 10.17
C LYS A 417 -10.77 25.46 10.84
N SER A 418 -11.18 25.86 12.05
CA SER A 418 -10.54 26.96 12.78
C SER A 418 -9.14 26.59 13.31
N ASN A 419 -8.86 25.31 13.47
CA ASN A 419 -7.58 24.76 13.91
C ASN A 419 -6.71 24.23 12.76
N LEU A 420 -7.12 24.45 11.51
CA LEU A 420 -6.39 23.99 10.33
C LEU A 420 -5.10 24.79 10.13
N VAL A 421 -3.97 24.10 10.06
CA VAL A 421 -2.63 24.69 9.87
C VAL A 421 -2.13 24.49 8.44
N HIS A 422 -2.42 23.33 7.85
CA HIS A 422 -2.09 23.02 6.47
C HIS A 422 -3.18 22.16 5.85
N VAL A 423 -3.46 22.38 4.56
CA VAL A 423 -4.36 21.54 3.77
C VAL A 423 -3.90 21.43 2.34
N GLU A 424 -3.93 20.22 1.80
CA GLU A 424 -3.60 19.91 0.41
C GLU A 424 -4.54 18.80 -0.09
N LEU A 425 -5.20 18.99 -1.25
CA LEU A 425 -6.05 17.97 -1.86
C LEU A 425 -5.37 17.33 -3.06
N SER A 426 -5.22 16.02 -3.05
CA SER A 426 -4.90 15.21 -4.22
C SER A 426 -6.18 14.80 -4.93
N THR A 427 -6.21 14.97 -6.26
CA THR A 427 -7.35 14.65 -7.11
C THR A 427 -7.07 13.42 -7.96
N PRO A 428 -8.06 12.86 -8.67
CA PRO A 428 -7.83 11.79 -9.66
C PRO A 428 -6.71 12.11 -10.66
N SER A 429 -6.61 13.39 -11.10
CA SER A 429 -5.49 13.82 -11.97
C SER A 429 -4.13 13.71 -11.29
N SER A 430 -4.06 14.03 -9.98
CA SER A 430 -2.82 13.89 -9.20
C SER A 430 -2.44 12.42 -9.03
N LEU A 431 -3.42 11.55 -8.72
CA LEU A 431 -3.18 10.11 -8.58
C LEU A 431 -2.72 9.47 -9.91
N GLU A 432 -3.29 9.92 -11.03
CA GLU A 432 -2.84 9.47 -12.34
C GLU A 432 -1.40 9.94 -12.62
N ARG A 433 -1.07 11.19 -12.30
CA ARG A 433 0.25 11.78 -12.55
C ARG A 433 1.35 11.15 -11.70
N TYR A 434 1.10 11.02 -10.38
CA TYR A 434 2.14 10.65 -9.42
C TYR A 434 2.26 9.14 -9.18
N ILE A 435 1.17 8.39 -9.26
CA ILE A 435 1.20 6.94 -9.00
C ILE A 435 0.61 6.12 -10.14
N LEU A 436 0.45 6.71 -11.32
CA LEU A 436 0.05 6.08 -12.57
C LEU A 436 -1.28 5.31 -12.48
N LYS A 437 -2.21 5.75 -11.62
CA LYS A 437 -3.55 5.17 -11.51
C LYS A 437 -4.42 5.60 -12.69
N GLU A 438 -4.90 4.65 -13.49
CA GLU A 438 -5.72 4.93 -14.67
C GLU A 438 -6.94 5.78 -14.27
N LYS A 439 -7.00 7.03 -14.77
CA LYS A 439 -8.05 8.02 -14.46
C LYS A 439 -8.30 8.21 -12.95
N GLY A 440 -7.29 7.97 -12.12
CA GLY A 440 -7.40 8.07 -10.66
C GLY A 440 -8.12 6.91 -9.96
N ALA A 441 -8.36 5.79 -10.65
CA ALA A 441 -8.94 4.58 -10.09
C ALA A 441 -7.96 3.90 -9.13
N VAL A 442 -8.11 4.15 -7.82
CA VAL A 442 -7.10 3.79 -6.81
C VAL A 442 -6.94 2.30 -6.56
N ALA A 443 -7.94 1.49 -6.91
CA ALA A 443 -7.96 0.05 -6.64
C ALA A 443 -7.97 -0.80 -7.93
N GLY A 444 -7.56 -0.23 -9.05
CA GLY A 444 -7.51 -0.91 -10.35
C GLY A 444 -8.89 -1.35 -10.84
N PRO A 445 -9.01 -2.51 -11.48
CA PRO A 445 -10.31 -3.05 -11.90
C PRO A 445 -11.20 -3.36 -10.69
N LYS A 446 -12.46 -2.94 -10.76
CA LYS A 446 -13.45 -3.10 -9.70
C LYS A 446 -13.67 -4.57 -9.34
N GLN A 447 -13.71 -4.89 -8.07
CA GLN A 447 -13.95 -6.25 -7.56
C GLN A 447 -15.47 -6.58 -7.55
N GLN A 448 -16.11 -6.51 -8.71
CA GLN A 448 -17.53 -6.79 -8.86
C GLN A 448 -17.81 -8.19 -9.36
N LEU A 449 -19.04 -8.66 -9.16
CA LEU A 449 -19.50 -9.96 -9.66
C LEU A 449 -19.31 -10.03 -11.19
N GLY A 450 -18.67 -11.09 -11.66
CA GLY A 450 -18.28 -11.24 -13.07
C GLY A 450 -16.88 -10.73 -13.43
N GLN A 451 -16.25 -9.93 -12.56
CA GLN A 451 -14.91 -9.35 -12.76
C GLN A 451 -13.99 -9.59 -11.54
N HIS A 452 -14.14 -10.69 -10.84
CA HIS A 452 -13.40 -11.02 -9.62
C HIS A 452 -12.65 -12.35 -9.76
N MET A 453 -11.69 -12.59 -8.88
CA MET A 453 -10.91 -13.82 -8.78
C MET A 453 -10.28 -14.20 -10.14
N MET A 454 -10.49 -15.43 -10.61
CA MET A 454 -9.91 -15.99 -11.85
C MET A 454 -10.29 -15.25 -13.14
N LYS A 455 -11.21 -14.28 -13.08
CA LYS A 455 -11.59 -13.42 -14.23
C LYS A 455 -10.75 -12.16 -14.34
N ARG A 456 -9.79 -11.97 -13.44
CA ARG A 456 -8.84 -10.86 -13.43
C ARG A 456 -7.53 -11.25 -14.11
N LEU A 457 -6.58 -10.31 -14.18
CA LEU A 457 -5.25 -10.54 -14.72
C LEU A 457 -4.54 -11.67 -13.95
N LYS A 458 -4.09 -12.69 -14.67
CA LYS A 458 -3.38 -13.82 -14.06
C LYS A 458 -1.94 -13.47 -13.74
N THR A 459 -1.38 -14.16 -12.76
CA THR A 459 0.04 -14.03 -12.38
C THR A 459 0.97 -14.37 -13.54
N LYS A 460 0.70 -15.42 -14.31
CA LYS A 460 1.41 -15.75 -15.55
C LYS A 460 0.81 -14.99 -16.71
N GLY A 461 1.62 -14.20 -17.43
CA GLY A 461 1.22 -13.50 -18.65
C GLY A 461 1.08 -14.44 -19.84
N GLU A 462 0.53 -13.93 -20.96
CA GLU A 462 0.37 -14.66 -22.22
C GLU A 462 1.66 -14.75 -23.03
N ILE A 463 2.65 -13.92 -22.74
CA ILE A 463 3.98 -13.91 -23.37
C ILE A 463 4.95 -14.69 -22.47
N GLU A 464 5.78 -15.55 -23.03
CA GLU A 464 6.79 -16.29 -22.29
C GLU A 464 7.75 -15.33 -21.54
N GLY A 465 7.95 -15.54 -20.24
CA GLY A 465 8.77 -14.68 -19.41
C GLY A 465 8.04 -13.43 -18.87
N LEU A 466 6.75 -13.24 -19.16
CA LEU A 466 5.94 -12.17 -18.58
C LEU A 466 5.15 -12.67 -17.37
N TYR A 467 5.24 -11.93 -16.26
CA TYR A 467 4.49 -12.19 -15.02
C TYR A 467 3.83 -10.90 -14.56
N ASN A 468 2.78 -11.03 -13.73
CA ASN A 468 2.04 -9.91 -13.19
C ASN A 468 1.87 -10.04 -11.68
N CYS A 469 1.89 -8.91 -10.98
CA CYS A 469 1.46 -8.78 -9.59
C CYS A 469 0.71 -7.45 -9.40
N GLY A 470 0.21 -7.21 -8.19
CA GLY A 470 -0.48 -5.97 -7.87
C GLY A 470 -2.00 -6.02 -8.00
N GLU A 471 -2.62 -4.87 -7.88
CA GLU A 471 -4.07 -4.70 -7.72
C GLU A 471 -4.93 -5.17 -8.90
N SER A 472 -4.35 -5.29 -10.09
CA SER A 472 -5.06 -5.78 -11.28
C SER A 472 -5.20 -7.30 -11.32
N THR A 473 -4.43 -8.02 -10.49
CA THR A 473 -4.37 -9.49 -10.51
C THR A 473 -5.51 -10.16 -9.73
N VAL A 474 -5.49 -11.46 -9.68
CA VAL A 474 -6.54 -12.36 -9.14
C VAL A 474 -7.04 -11.96 -7.76
N MET A 475 -6.15 -11.58 -6.84
CA MET A 475 -6.54 -11.19 -5.49
C MET A 475 -7.11 -9.77 -5.39
N GLY A 476 -6.83 -8.91 -6.36
CA GLY A 476 -7.28 -7.53 -6.39
C GLY A 476 -6.52 -6.58 -5.48
N THR A 477 -7.21 -5.54 -5.00
CA THR A 477 -6.63 -4.46 -4.20
C THR A 477 -6.56 -4.77 -2.71
N GLY A 478 -5.74 -4.00 -2.00
CA GLY A 478 -5.48 -4.09 -0.56
C GLY A 478 -4.03 -4.48 -0.28
N THR A 479 -3.43 -3.97 0.80
CA THR A 479 -2.01 -4.23 1.09
C THR A 479 -1.72 -5.72 1.28
N PRO A 480 -2.56 -6.52 1.98
CA PRO A 480 -2.36 -7.96 2.09
C PRO A 480 -2.42 -8.68 0.73
N THR A 481 -3.43 -8.35 -0.08
CA THR A 481 -3.66 -9.03 -1.36
C THR A 481 -2.60 -8.73 -2.41
N VAL A 482 -2.07 -7.50 -2.46
CA VAL A 482 -0.97 -7.16 -3.37
C VAL A 482 0.35 -7.77 -2.92
N THR A 483 0.57 -7.95 -1.61
CA THR A 483 1.72 -8.70 -1.08
C THR A 483 1.67 -10.16 -1.52
N ILE A 484 0.50 -10.83 -1.39
CA ILE A 484 0.31 -12.21 -1.89
C ILE A 484 0.58 -12.30 -3.39
N SER A 485 0.12 -11.32 -4.18
CA SER A 485 0.38 -11.32 -5.61
C SER A 485 1.87 -11.23 -5.94
N GLY A 486 2.63 -10.46 -5.15
CA GLY A 486 4.09 -10.38 -5.23
C GLY A 486 4.76 -11.72 -4.88
N ILE A 487 4.34 -12.35 -3.77
CA ILE A 487 4.81 -13.68 -3.36
C ILE A 487 4.52 -14.72 -4.45
N SER A 488 3.32 -14.65 -5.04
CA SER A 488 2.90 -15.60 -6.09
C SER A 488 3.72 -15.46 -7.36
N ALA A 489 4.02 -14.22 -7.78
CA ALA A 489 4.87 -13.98 -8.95
C ALA A 489 6.29 -14.49 -8.70
N ALA A 490 6.85 -14.24 -7.50
CA ALA A 490 8.16 -14.75 -7.12
C ALA A 490 8.19 -16.28 -7.10
N ASN A 491 7.25 -16.92 -6.41
CA ASN A 491 7.17 -18.37 -6.30
C ASN A 491 6.96 -19.07 -7.66
N LEU A 492 6.17 -18.46 -8.55
CA LEU A 492 5.98 -19.01 -9.89
C LEU A 492 7.30 -19.01 -10.68
N ILE A 493 8.06 -17.92 -10.61
CA ILE A 493 9.39 -17.82 -11.25
C ILE A 493 10.36 -18.83 -10.63
N LEU A 494 10.42 -18.94 -9.30
CA LEU A 494 11.27 -19.89 -8.61
C LEU A 494 10.97 -21.34 -9.00
N ARG A 495 9.67 -21.68 -9.06
CA ARG A 495 9.18 -23.00 -9.53
C ARG A 495 9.64 -23.31 -10.95
N GLU A 496 9.52 -22.36 -11.88
CA GLU A 496 9.93 -22.55 -13.27
C GLU A 496 11.46 -22.64 -13.43
N LEU A 497 12.21 -22.12 -12.48
CA LEU A 497 13.67 -22.24 -12.41
C LEU A 497 14.16 -23.48 -11.63
N GLY A 498 13.25 -24.26 -11.04
CA GLY A 498 13.61 -25.39 -10.17
C GLY A 498 14.25 -24.97 -8.84
N ILE A 499 14.02 -23.73 -8.40
CA ILE A 499 14.47 -23.19 -7.12
C ILE A 499 13.35 -23.38 -6.09
N GLU A 500 13.71 -23.62 -4.82
CA GLU A 500 12.75 -23.81 -3.74
C GLU A 500 11.85 -22.58 -3.56
N GLU A 501 10.53 -22.84 -3.60
CA GLU A 501 9.49 -21.84 -3.33
C GLU A 501 9.45 -21.47 -1.84
N TYR A 502 8.87 -20.31 -1.53
CA TYR A 502 8.56 -19.92 -0.17
C TYR A 502 7.20 -20.51 0.24
N GLU A 503 7.21 -21.31 1.29
CA GLU A 503 6.01 -21.93 1.85
C GLU A 503 5.89 -21.58 3.34
N TYR A 504 4.65 -21.47 3.84
CA TYR A 504 4.40 -21.24 5.26
C TYR A 504 4.77 -22.47 6.08
N LYS A 505 5.44 -22.24 7.21
CA LYS A 505 5.78 -23.24 8.24
C LYS A 505 5.42 -22.68 9.60
N GLU A 506 4.84 -23.50 10.47
CA GLU A 506 4.40 -23.07 11.81
C GLU A 506 5.57 -22.63 12.73
N ASP A 507 6.76 -23.20 12.52
CA ASP A 507 7.96 -22.95 13.31
C ASP A 507 8.84 -21.80 12.79
N MET A 508 8.32 -20.97 11.92
CA MET A 508 9.05 -19.80 11.39
C MET A 508 9.37 -18.81 12.50
N LYS A 509 10.62 -18.33 12.52
CA LYS A 509 11.02 -17.24 13.40
C LYS A 509 10.23 -15.97 13.04
N ASP A 510 9.76 -15.29 14.05
CA ASP A 510 9.03 -14.04 13.89
C ASP A 510 9.98 -12.83 13.85
N TYR A 511 9.77 -11.98 12.86
CA TYR A 511 10.51 -10.74 12.64
C TYR A 511 9.60 -9.50 12.71
N VAL A 512 8.33 -9.67 13.07
CA VAL A 512 7.38 -8.58 13.27
C VAL A 512 7.33 -8.22 14.76
N ASN A 513 7.82 -7.04 15.11
CA ASN A 513 7.82 -6.54 16.47
C ASN A 513 6.59 -5.66 16.69
N ILE A 514 5.68 -6.05 17.57
CA ILE A 514 4.57 -5.19 17.99
C ILE A 514 5.10 -4.21 19.04
N VAL A 515 5.15 -2.93 18.67
CA VAL A 515 5.61 -1.85 19.56
C VAL A 515 4.45 -1.20 20.29
N LYS A 516 4.74 -0.61 21.45
CA LYS A 516 3.75 0.13 22.24
C LYS A 516 3.33 1.42 21.53
N HIS A 517 2.11 1.86 21.76
CA HIS A 517 1.63 3.18 21.38
C HIS A 517 1.20 4.00 22.62
N PRO A 518 1.20 5.33 22.57
CA PRO A 518 1.70 6.11 21.44
C PRO A 518 3.22 5.91 21.24
N PHE A 519 3.61 5.67 19.98
CA PHE A 519 4.99 5.50 19.56
C PHE A 519 5.67 6.86 19.39
N ASN A 520 6.82 7.07 20.01
CA ASN A 520 7.49 8.35 20.05
C ASN A 520 8.85 8.32 19.33
N ALA A 521 9.41 9.49 19.05
CA ALA A 521 10.73 9.59 18.41
C ALA A 521 11.86 8.95 19.25
N SER A 522 11.72 8.89 20.58
CA SER A 522 12.63 8.18 21.48
C SER A 522 12.61 6.66 21.28
N ASP A 523 11.49 6.12 20.83
CA ASP A 523 11.28 4.68 20.69
C ASP A 523 11.81 4.15 19.35
N ILE A 524 12.14 5.06 18.42
CA ILE A 524 12.73 4.70 17.14
C ILE A 524 14.10 4.04 17.36
N LYS A 525 14.23 2.80 16.89
CA LYS A 525 15.48 2.06 16.86
C LYS A 525 15.68 1.44 15.48
N ILE A 526 16.61 1.98 14.72
CA ILE A 526 16.87 1.54 13.34
C ILE A 526 17.97 0.48 13.28
N SER A 527 18.93 0.54 14.21
CA SER A 527 20.04 -0.40 14.30
C SER A 527 20.42 -0.66 15.76
N ASP A 528 20.97 -1.84 16.04
CA ASP A 528 21.62 -2.14 17.32
C ASP A 528 22.95 -1.41 17.49
N ASN A 529 23.57 -0.99 16.39
CA ASN A 529 24.74 -0.14 16.40
C ASN A 529 24.33 1.31 16.71
N ILE A 530 24.82 1.84 17.85
CA ILE A 530 24.48 3.18 18.37
C ILE A 530 24.79 4.28 17.35
N GLU A 531 25.91 4.19 16.63
CA GLU A 531 26.29 5.21 15.65
C GLU A 531 25.42 5.12 14.40
N GLU A 532 25.08 3.92 13.92
CA GLU A 532 24.12 3.75 12.80
C GLU A 532 22.75 4.32 13.16
N ASP A 533 22.26 4.03 14.36
CA ASP A 533 20.97 4.54 14.83
C ASP A 533 20.96 6.08 14.89
N LYS A 534 22.02 6.71 15.40
CA LYS A 534 22.16 8.16 15.39
C LYS A 534 22.16 8.73 13.97
N ILE A 535 22.91 8.13 13.04
CA ILE A 535 23.00 8.57 11.65
C ILE A 535 21.65 8.39 10.93
N ALA A 536 20.95 7.30 11.20
CA ALA A 536 19.60 7.08 10.65
C ALA A 536 18.61 8.15 11.14
N LYS A 537 18.65 8.50 12.43
CA LYS A 537 17.83 9.59 13.00
C LYS A 537 18.13 10.95 12.38
N LEU A 538 19.40 11.26 12.09
CA LEU A 538 19.75 12.48 11.35
C LEU A 538 19.21 12.44 9.90
N ALA A 539 19.22 11.29 9.26
CA ALA A 539 18.71 11.12 7.89
C ALA A 539 17.17 11.23 7.83
N MET A 540 16.45 10.82 8.88
CA MET A 540 14.99 10.99 8.99
C MET A 540 14.55 12.45 8.94
N MET A 541 15.43 13.39 9.31
CA MET A 541 15.13 14.83 9.21
C MET A 541 14.94 15.31 7.76
N CYS A 542 15.40 14.55 6.76
CA CYS A 542 15.25 14.89 5.35
C CYS A 542 13.78 15.00 4.94
N GLN A 543 13.45 16.02 4.12
CA GLN A 543 12.09 16.24 3.61
C GLN A 543 11.75 15.40 2.36
N TYR A 544 12.70 14.62 1.85
CA TYR A 544 12.55 13.78 0.65
C TYR A 544 11.95 14.53 -0.54
N CYS A 545 12.43 15.74 -0.82
CA CYS A 545 11.90 16.65 -1.84
C CYS A 545 11.85 15.99 -3.22
N GLU A 546 10.75 16.18 -3.96
CA GLU A 546 10.65 15.75 -5.37
C GLU A 546 11.73 16.44 -6.23
N ASN A 547 11.93 17.74 -6.02
CA ASN A 547 12.96 18.54 -6.68
C ASN A 547 14.02 19.01 -5.65
N PRO A 548 15.00 18.17 -5.29
CA PRO A 548 15.93 18.47 -4.22
C PRO A 548 16.93 19.57 -4.61
N ILE A 549 16.74 20.77 -4.06
CA ILE A 549 17.61 21.93 -4.32
C ILE A 549 19.04 21.64 -3.82
N CYS A 550 19.19 20.87 -2.74
CA CYS A 550 20.49 20.47 -2.20
C CYS A 550 21.32 19.65 -3.23
N GLU A 551 20.71 18.74 -3.99
CA GLU A 551 21.39 18.00 -5.05
C GLU A 551 21.76 18.91 -6.23
N LYS A 552 20.85 19.81 -6.62
CA LYS A 552 21.09 20.77 -7.71
C LYS A 552 22.23 21.73 -7.39
N SER A 553 22.43 22.10 -6.13
CA SER A 553 23.51 23.00 -5.68
C SER A 553 24.82 22.29 -5.42
N CYS A 554 24.82 20.97 -5.30
CA CYS A 554 26.03 20.17 -5.15
C CYS A 554 26.76 20.08 -6.50
N GLU A 555 28.07 20.38 -6.51
CA GLU A 555 28.88 20.35 -7.73
C GLU A 555 28.94 18.96 -8.37
N LEU A 556 29.03 17.92 -7.54
CA LEU A 556 29.01 16.52 -7.98
C LEU A 556 27.60 15.96 -8.20
N LYS A 557 26.54 16.71 -7.96
CA LYS A 557 25.15 16.23 -8.07
C LYS A 557 24.88 14.95 -7.26
N VAL A 558 25.47 14.86 -6.07
CA VAL A 558 25.26 13.69 -5.19
C VAL A 558 23.78 13.47 -4.93
N CYS A 559 23.30 12.23 -5.00
CA CYS A 559 21.91 11.82 -4.76
C CYS A 559 21.54 11.89 -3.26
N ILE A 560 21.60 13.10 -2.69
CA ILE A 560 21.47 13.37 -1.25
C ILE A 560 20.14 12.87 -0.70
N ARG A 561 19.03 13.12 -1.42
CA ARG A 561 17.69 12.70 -1.03
C ARG A 561 17.61 11.19 -0.87
N ASP A 562 18.07 10.46 -1.89
CA ASP A 562 17.93 9.00 -1.92
C ASP A 562 18.87 8.33 -0.90
N ILE A 563 20.06 8.87 -0.70
CA ILE A 563 20.97 8.44 0.36
C ILE A 563 20.30 8.61 1.72
N ASN A 564 19.77 9.80 2.05
CA ASN A 564 19.12 10.05 3.32
C ASN A 564 17.88 9.15 3.52
N ARG A 565 17.06 8.97 2.48
CA ARG A 565 15.88 8.11 2.54
C ARG A 565 16.25 6.65 2.84
N LYS A 566 17.30 6.12 2.21
CA LYS A 566 17.78 4.76 2.45
C LYS A 566 18.32 4.61 3.87
N VAL A 567 19.17 5.54 4.30
CA VAL A 567 19.75 5.53 5.65
C VAL A 567 18.67 5.60 6.73
N SER A 568 17.62 6.39 6.52
CA SER A 568 16.54 6.57 7.49
C SER A 568 15.75 5.29 7.82
N VAL A 569 15.83 4.27 6.97
CA VAL A 569 15.20 2.95 7.17
C VAL A 569 16.24 1.84 7.39
N GLY A 570 17.50 2.20 7.64
CA GLY A 570 18.59 1.25 7.88
C GLY A 570 19.19 0.61 6.61
N ASN A 571 18.86 1.12 5.44
CA ASN A 571 19.44 0.65 4.17
C ASN A 571 20.81 1.32 3.90
N PHE A 572 21.78 1.04 4.75
CA PHE A 572 23.15 1.58 4.62
C PHE A 572 23.87 1.02 3.39
N TYR A 573 23.58 -0.23 3.03
CA TYR A 573 24.16 -0.86 1.84
C TYR A 573 23.76 -0.12 0.55
N GLY A 574 22.47 0.12 0.36
CA GLY A 574 21.96 0.86 -0.79
C GLY A 574 22.46 2.31 -0.83
N ALA A 575 22.56 2.97 0.33
CA ALA A 575 23.13 4.31 0.44
C ALA A 575 24.61 4.34 0.05
N LYS A 576 25.39 3.36 0.51
CA LYS A 576 26.81 3.19 0.14
C LYS A 576 26.98 2.94 -1.35
N LYS A 577 26.15 2.07 -1.94
CA LYS A 577 26.14 1.80 -3.38
C LYS A 577 25.90 3.07 -4.18
N LEU A 578 24.95 3.92 -3.79
CA LEU A 578 24.73 5.22 -4.44
C LEU A 578 25.94 6.14 -4.27
N LEU A 579 26.54 6.22 -3.10
CA LEU A 579 27.68 7.08 -2.85
C LEU A 579 28.93 6.63 -3.63
N SER A 580 29.09 5.33 -3.92
CA SER A 580 30.22 4.78 -4.67
C SER A 580 30.31 5.24 -6.14
N TYR A 581 29.21 5.74 -6.71
CA TYR A 581 29.23 6.36 -8.05
C TYR A 581 30.01 7.67 -8.10
N TYR A 582 30.31 8.28 -6.93
CA TYR A 582 31.05 9.52 -6.79
C TYR A 582 32.46 9.20 -6.25
N LYS A 583 33.47 9.23 -7.15
CA LYS A 583 34.83 8.72 -6.89
C LYS A 583 35.57 9.42 -5.76
N ASP A 584 35.35 10.74 -5.57
CA ASP A 584 36.03 11.52 -4.54
C ASP A 584 35.06 11.90 -3.45
N ASN A 585 35.47 11.69 -2.17
CA ASN A 585 34.64 12.09 -1.06
C ASN A 585 34.73 13.60 -0.82
N ILE A 586 33.98 14.32 -1.62
CA ILE A 586 33.93 15.78 -1.53
C ILE A 586 33.19 16.26 -0.27
N CYS A 587 32.30 15.42 0.33
CA CYS A 587 31.54 15.87 1.52
C CYS A 587 32.43 16.16 2.74
N GLU A 588 33.52 15.41 2.94
CA GLU A 588 34.47 15.67 4.04
C GLU A 588 35.32 16.90 3.78
N THR A 589 35.77 17.11 2.55
CA THR A 589 36.63 18.22 2.15
C THR A 589 35.87 19.43 1.60
N CYS A 590 34.53 19.34 1.46
CA CYS A 590 33.69 20.42 0.95
C CYS A 590 33.58 21.57 1.98
N GLU A 591 34.33 22.62 1.79
CA GLU A 591 34.28 23.83 2.63
C GLU A 591 32.98 24.63 2.42
N GLU A 592 32.46 24.67 1.21
CA GLU A 592 31.32 25.51 0.84
C GLU A 592 29.99 25.03 1.40
N LYS A 593 29.77 23.72 1.56
CA LYS A 593 28.55 23.08 2.05
C LYS A 593 27.26 23.68 1.48
N LYS A 594 27.27 24.01 0.16
CA LYS A 594 26.14 24.64 -0.54
C LYS A 594 24.83 23.90 -0.31
N CYS A 595 24.86 22.55 -0.31
CA CYS A 595 23.70 21.72 -0.07
C CYS A 595 23.00 22.00 1.28
N LYS A 596 23.76 22.26 2.35
CA LYS A 596 23.18 22.62 3.67
C LYS A 596 22.62 24.04 3.67
N LYS A 597 23.31 24.99 3.03
CA LYS A 597 22.85 26.39 2.95
C LYS A 597 21.50 26.54 2.26
N VAL A 598 21.22 25.72 1.23
CA VAL A 598 19.97 25.77 0.47
C VAL A 598 18.92 24.75 0.95
N CYS A 599 19.21 23.98 1.98
CA CYS A 599 18.27 22.96 2.46
C CYS A 599 16.93 23.60 2.82
N ILE A 600 15.83 23.06 2.29
CA ILE A 600 14.49 23.62 2.54
C ILE A 600 14.13 23.61 4.03
N ARG A 601 14.73 22.70 4.80
CA ARG A 601 14.52 22.59 6.24
C ARG A 601 14.94 23.85 7.00
N ASN A 602 15.90 24.61 6.49
CA ASN A 602 16.30 25.91 7.08
C ASN A 602 15.14 26.93 7.20
N LYS A 603 14.01 26.69 6.53
CA LYS A 603 12.85 27.57 6.63
C LYS A 603 12.05 27.41 7.93
N PHE A 604 12.23 26.29 8.63
CA PHE A 604 11.46 25.96 9.83
C PHE A 604 12.29 25.28 10.94
N ASP A 605 13.54 24.86 10.65
CA ASP A 605 14.44 24.22 11.59
C ASP A 605 15.88 24.25 11.05
N GLU A 606 16.73 23.31 11.43
CA GLU A 606 18.11 23.19 10.97
C GLU A 606 18.25 22.33 9.72
N ALA A 607 19.24 22.66 8.87
CA ALA A 607 19.57 21.84 7.71
C ALA A 607 19.93 20.41 8.11
N VAL A 608 19.56 19.46 7.27
CA VAL A 608 19.99 18.06 7.40
C VAL A 608 21.52 17.98 7.43
N GLN A 609 22.08 17.17 8.31
CA GLN A 609 23.52 16.99 8.51
C GLN A 609 24.13 16.08 7.41
N ILE A 610 23.97 16.51 6.16
CA ILE A 610 24.33 15.75 4.93
C ILE A 610 25.79 15.30 4.94
N ASP A 611 26.70 16.18 5.37
CA ASP A 611 28.14 15.91 5.49
C ASP A 611 28.41 14.77 6.48
N LYS A 612 27.82 14.81 7.68
CA LYS A 612 27.98 13.75 8.68
C LYS A 612 27.44 12.39 8.19
N ILE A 613 26.28 12.41 7.56
CA ILE A 613 25.65 11.19 7.02
C ILE A 613 26.54 10.56 5.96
N ASN A 614 26.97 11.34 4.96
CA ASN A 614 27.79 10.84 3.85
C ASN A 614 29.20 10.40 4.32
N SER A 615 29.81 11.11 5.26
CA SER A 615 31.11 10.73 5.84
C SER A 615 31.00 9.40 6.58
N TYR A 616 29.93 9.21 7.37
CA TYR A 616 29.70 7.95 8.07
C TYR A 616 29.56 6.76 7.10
N ILE A 617 28.73 6.91 6.06
CA ILE A 617 28.49 5.85 5.07
C ILE A 617 29.81 5.46 4.37
N LYS A 618 30.70 6.43 4.09
CA LYS A 618 31.98 6.15 3.46
C LYS A 618 32.93 5.40 4.40
N LEU A 619 32.99 5.80 5.67
CA LEU A 619 33.88 5.19 6.66
C LEU A 619 33.50 3.74 6.98
N GLN A 620 32.26 3.33 6.75
CA GLN A 620 31.85 1.92 6.79
C GLN A 620 32.50 1.06 5.68
N ASN A 621 33.67 1.46 5.19
CA ASN A 621 34.40 0.70 4.21
C ASN A 621 35.16 -0.45 4.84
N SER A 622 35.00 -1.58 4.19
CA SER A 622 35.94 -2.69 4.21
C SER A 622 35.90 -3.59 5.46
N ASN A 623 34.74 -4.24 5.66
CA ASN A 623 34.82 -5.59 6.22
C ASN A 623 34.08 -6.56 5.30
#